data_23a6623e8dbc2d1c2b55ce48f0ccd8d6
#
_entry.id   23a6623e8dbc2d1c2b55ce48f0ccd8d6
#
_cell.length_a   1.000
_cell.length_b   1.000
_cell.length_c   1.000
_cell.angle_alpha   90.00
_cell.angle_beta   90.00
_cell.angle_gamma   90.00
#
_symmetry.space_group_name_H-M   'P 1'
#
loop_
_entity.id
_entity.type
_entity.pdbx_description
1 polymer ?
#
loop_
_entity_poly.entity_id
_entity_poly.type
_entity_poly.pdbx_seq_one_letter_code
_entity_poly.pdbx_strand_id
1 'polypeptide(L)'
;MAVSNFKDKRSPKIQPSIAYANSTGGRVVGYLRLGHGPGVLVVHGGMSSGYNHTQMAEAMADEFTVYLVDRRGRGLSSPIGKADNIDTDVEDIDALLAQTGAHFIFGLSAGAIICLESALKLPAVHKAAIFEPPLFVGDLRTPSQAFFRFECEMAKGEIAAALVTAMKASQMGPRILNLVPRRALEWLANVMMKAEDKNPPSGYETTRTLAATMHHDMQLVVDMAGEVDRFKSIGGKVLLLGGGKSPRYLRHDLDELQARLPGAQRVELAGLGHAASWNSDRGGAPERVASELKRFFGTPGITQ
;
A
#
# COMPACT_ATOMS: atom_id res chain seq x y z
N MET A 1 -46.66 -5.90 17.64
CA MET A 1 -45.24 -6.22 17.60
C MET A 1 -44.55 -5.12 16.80
N ALA A 2 -43.85 -4.21 17.48
CA ALA A 2 -43.22 -3.06 16.85
C ALA A 2 -41.82 -3.47 16.38
N VAL A 3 -41.57 -3.41 15.07
CA VAL A 3 -40.25 -3.58 14.48
C VAL A 3 -39.51 -2.28 14.69
N SER A 4 -38.52 -2.33 15.61
CA SER A 4 -37.60 -1.23 15.90
C SER A 4 -36.72 -0.96 14.68
N ASN A 5 -36.97 0.14 13.98
CA ASN A 5 -36.08 0.71 12.98
C ASN A 5 -34.84 1.25 13.70
N PHE A 6 -33.76 0.48 13.73
CA PHE A 6 -32.43 1.00 14.00
C PHE A 6 -32.00 1.87 12.80
N LYS A 7 -32.33 3.15 12.84
CA LYS A 7 -31.69 4.16 11.98
C LYS A 7 -30.23 4.26 12.41
N ASP A 8 -29.37 3.72 11.57
CA ASP A 8 -27.91 3.89 11.60
C ASP A 8 -27.59 5.41 11.55
N LYS A 9 -27.31 5.98 12.71
CA LYS A 9 -26.84 7.37 12.85
C LYS A 9 -25.35 7.42 12.52
N ARG A 10 -24.98 7.14 11.27
CA ARG A 10 -23.63 7.49 10.77
C ARG A 10 -23.60 9.00 10.58
N SER A 11 -22.62 9.65 11.20
CA SER A 11 -22.24 11.04 10.90
C SER A 11 -22.15 11.24 9.39
N PRO A 12 -22.44 12.42 8.83
CA PRO A 12 -22.33 12.65 7.41
C PRO A 12 -20.92 12.23 6.95
N LYS A 13 -20.85 11.26 6.04
CA LYS A 13 -19.57 10.82 5.46
C LYS A 13 -18.89 12.03 4.85
N ILE A 14 -17.69 12.33 5.31
CA ILE A 14 -16.87 13.40 4.74
C ILE A 14 -16.65 13.03 3.28
N GLN A 15 -17.13 13.86 2.35
CA GLN A 15 -16.96 13.62 0.92
C GLN A 15 -15.50 13.91 0.56
N PRO A 16 -14.78 12.96 -0.05
CA PRO A 16 -13.43 13.22 -0.50
C PRO A 16 -13.42 14.23 -1.65
N SER A 17 -12.48 15.14 -1.64
CA SER A 17 -12.19 16.00 -2.79
C SER A 17 -11.05 15.43 -3.61
N ILE A 18 -11.17 15.49 -4.94
CA ILE A 18 -10.13 15.09 -5.90
C ILE A 18 -9.19 16.27 -6.09
N ALA A 19 -7.88 16.00 -6.08
CA ALA A 19 -6.86 16.99 -6.41
C ALA A 19 -5.64 16.31 -7.08
N TYR A 20 -4.72 17.13 -7.58
CA TYR A 20 -3.59 16.68 -8.38
C TYR A 20 -2.33 17.44 -8.00
N ALA A 21 -1.19 16.77 -8.03
CA ALA A 21 0.14 17.38 -7.97
C ALA A 21 0.86 17.19 -9.31
N ASN A 22 1.56 18.23 -9.75
CA ASN A 22 2.45 18.11 -10.91
C ASN A 22 3.78 17.52 -10.45
N SER A 23 4.16 16.40 -11.05
CA SER A 23 5.44 15.74 -10.82
C SER A 23 6.40 15.97 -11.98
N THR A 24 7.60 15.42 -11.89
CA THR A 24 8.64 15.57 -12.90
C THR A 24 8.21 15.07 -14.27
N GLY A 25 8.78 15.64 -15.34
CA GLY A 25 8.48 15.24 -16.71
C GLY A 25 7.06 15.55 -17.20
N GLY A 26 6.35 16.52 -16.57
CA GLY A 26 4.99 16.90 -16.95
C GLY A 26 3.92 15.87 -16.55
N ARG A 27 4.24 14.97 -15.64
CA ARG A 27 3.33 13.94 -15.13
C ARG A 27 2.50 14.47 -13.97
N VAL A 28 1.35 13.84 -13.76
CA VAL A 28 0.38 14.22 -12.74
C VAL A 28 0.16 13.07 -11.79
N VAL A 29 0.17 13.35 -10.50
CA VAL A 29 -0.20 12.41 -9.43
C VAL A 29 -1.50 12.87 -8.82
N GLY A 30 -2.55 12.05 -8.97
CA GLY A 30 -3.86 12.33 -8.41
C GLY A 30 -4.01 11.77 -7.00
N TYR A 31 -4.88 12.40 -6.22
CA TYR A 31 -5.17 11.93 -4.87
C TYR A 31 -6.57 12.36 -4.43
N LEU A 32 -7.11 11.62 -3.47
CA LEU A 32 -8.31 12.00 -2.72
C LEU A 32 -7.88 12.66 -1.42
N ARG A 33 -8.52 13.77 -1.08
CA ARG A 33 -8.26 14.52 0.17
C ARG A 33 -9.47 14.44 1.08
N LEU A 34 -9.24 14.08 2.37
CA LEU A 34 -10.24 14.04 3.43
C LEU A 34 -9.70 14.71 4.69
N GLY A 35 -10.61 15.29 5.47
CA GLY A 35 -10.32 15.79 6.82
C GLY A 35 -9.62 17.14 6.86
N HIS A 36 -9.07 17.46 8.04
CA HIS A 36 -8.38 18.70 8.36
C HIS A 36 -7.27 18.44 9.39
N GLY A 37 -6.36 19.41 9.54
CA GLY A 37 -5.20 19.29 10.44
C GLY A 37 -3.91 18.90 9.69
N PRO A 38 -2.88 18.39 10.39
CA PRO A 38 -1.60 18.02 9.79
C PRO A 38 -1.77 16.99 8.66
N GLY A 39 -0.99 17.14 7.59
CA GLY A 39 -1.09 16.32 6.39
C GLY A 39 -0.42 14.95 6.52
N VAL A 40 -1.11 13.90 6.05
CA VAL A 40 -0.60 12.52 5.94
C VAL A 40 -0.80 12.02 4.52
N LEU A 41 0.28 11.67 3.80
CA LEU A 41 0.18 10.95 2.53
C LEU A 41 0.02 9.45 2.80
N VAL A 42 -0.95 8.82 2.14
CA VAL A 42 -1.19 7.38 2.18
C VAL A 42 -0.82 6.77 0.84
N VAL A 43 0.20 5.91 0.82
CA VAL A 43 0.76 5.28 -0.38
C VAL A 43 0.39 3.80 -0.38
N HIS A 44 -0.49 3.42 -1.30
CA HIS A 44 -0.99 2.05 -1.40
C HIS A 44 0.04 1.06 -1.95
N GLY A 45 -0.19 -0.23 -1.74
CA GLY A 45 0.61 -1.33 -2.28
C GLY A 45 0.20 -1.80 -3.67
N GLY A 46 0.66 -2.98 -4.06
CA GLY A 46 0.22 -3.66 -5.27
C GLY A 46 -1.25 -4.05 -5.20
N MET A 47 -1.88 -4.28 -6.36
CA MET A 47 -3.29 -4.68 -6.50
C MET A 47 -4.29 -3.80 -5.73
N SER A 48 -3.98 -2.50 -5.59
CA SER A 48 -4.82 -1.53 -4.90
C SER A 48 -4.63 -0.11 -5.47
N SER A 49 -5.50 0.81 -5.06
CA SER A 49 -5.44 2.25 -5.31
C SER A 49 -5.65 3.02 -4.00
N GLY A 50 -5.62 4.33 -4.04
CA GLY A 50 -5.93 5.18 -2.88
C GLY A 50 -7.31 4.88 -2.29
N TYR A 51 -8.28 4.53 -3.12
CA TYR A 51 -9.65 4.23 -2.69
C TYR A 51 -9.73 3.05 -1.71
N ASN A 52 -8.81 2.10 -1.75
CA ASN A 52 -8.77 0.97 -0.83
C ASN A 52 -8.60 1.39 0.65
N HIS A 53 -8.19 2.63 0.91
CA HIS A 53 -7.91 3.17 2.24
C HIS A 53 -8.89 4.26 2.69
N THR A 54 -10.03 4.42 2.01
CA THR A 54 -10.99 5.50 2.33
C THR A 54 -11.55 5.43 3.75
N GLN A 55 -11.88 4.25 4.26
CA GLN A 55 -12.37 4.09 5.63
C GLN A 55 -11.28 4.40 6.68
N MET A 56 -10.01 4.09 6.38
CA MET A 56 -8.90 4.48 7.24
C MET A 56 -8.74 6.01 7.28
N ALA A 57 -8.85 6.66 6.11
CA ALA A 57 -8.81 8.12 6.03
C ALA A 57 -10.01 8.77 6.74
N GLU A 58 -11.22 8.23 6.60
CA GLU A 58 -12.40 8.67 7.34
C GLU A 58 -12.19 8.61 8.86
N ALA A 59 -11.56 7.53 9.35
CA ALA A 59 -11.26 7.35 10.77
C ALA A 59 -10.15 8.28 11.31
N MET A 60 -9.39 8.92 10.43
CA MET A 60 -8.34 9.89 10.78
C MET A 60 -8.75 11.34 10.53
N ALA A 61 -9.84 11.58 9.80
CA ALA A 61 -10.20 12.88 9.25
C ALA A 61 -10.60 13.95 10.28
N ASP A 62 -10.86 13.55 11.51
CA ASP A 62 -11.13 14.44 12.64
C ASP A 62 -9.87 15.12 13.21
N GLU A 63 -8.69 14.57 12.96
CA GLU A 63 -7.41 15.09 13.49
C GLU A 63 -6.39 15.38 12.39
N PHE A 64 -6.52 14.76 11.21
CA PHE A 64 -5.54 14.83 10.12
C PHE A 64 -6.19 15.14 8.78
N THR A 65 -5.46 15.86 7.93
CA THR A 65 -5.77 15.89 6.49
C THR A 65 -5.09 14.69 5.84
N VAL A 66 -5.90 13.73 5.35
CA VAL A 66 -5.39 12.51 4.74
C VAL A 66 -5.46 12.63 3.21
N TYR A 67 -4.35 12.36 2.56
CA TYR A 67 -4.20 12.36 1.12
C TYR A 67 -4.00 10.92 0.64
N LEU A 68 -5.04 10.33 0.06
CA LEU A 68 -5.00 8.97 -0.50
C LEU A 68 -4.43 9.06 -1.91
N VAL A 69 -3.17 8.74 -2.05
CA VAL A 69 -2.44 8.87 -3.32
C VAL A 69 -2.79 7.71 -4.25
N ASP A 70 -3.11 8.03 -5.50
CA ASP A 70 -3.09 7.05 -6.57
C ASP A 70 -1.68 7.05 -7.18
N ARG A 71 -0.93 5.97 -7.00
CA ARG A 71 0.39 5.83 -7.62
C ARG A 71 0.25 5.77 -9.14
N ARG A 72 1.32 6.07 -9.89
CA ARG A 72 1.31 5.99 -11.36
C ARG A 72 0.67 4.71 -11.87
N GLY A 73 -0.06 4.81 -12.96
CA GLY A 73 -0.81 3.72 -13.58
C GLY A 73 -2.10 3.34 -12.86
N ARG A 74 -2.50 4.08 -11.84
CA ARG A 74 -3.72 3.84 -11.06
C ARG A 74 -4.59 5.09 -10.98
N GLY A 75 -5.89 4.85 -10.97
CA GLY A 75 -6.92 5.85 -10.69
C GLY A 75 -6.73 7.17 -11.43
N LEU A 76 -6.43 8.21 -10.68
CA LEU A 76 -6.35 9.58 -11.14
C LEU A 76 -4.97 9.99 -11.71
N SER A 77 -3.98 9.10 -11.63
CA SER A 77 -2.58 9.44 -11.94
C SER A 77 -2.17 9.08 -13.36
N SER A 78 -1.11 9.74 -13.84
CA SER A 78 -0.51 9.46 -15.14
C SER A 78 -0.09 7.99 -15.27
N PRO A 79 -0.08 7.42 -16.48
CA PRO A 79 0.39 6.06 -16.73
C PRO A 79 1.84 5.84 -16.28
N ILE A 80 2.16 4.58 -15.95
CA ILE A 80 3.55 4.16 -15.71
C ILE A 80 4.34 4.25 -17.01
N GLY A 81 5.51 4.89 -16.96
CA GLY A 81 6.47 4.92 -18.05
C GLY A 81 7.45 3.74 -17.97
N LYS A 82 8.04 3.38 -19.13
CA LYS A 82 9.00 2.26 -19.20
C LYS A 82 10.29 2.47 -18.39
N ALA A 83 10.64 3.71 -18.11
CA ALA A 83 11.82 4.09 -17.32
C ALA A 83 11.51 4.37 -15.86
N ASP A 84 10.26 4.23 -15.44
CA ASP A 84 9.86 4.51 -14.06
C ASP A 84 10.47 3.44 -13.11
N ASN A 85 10.98 3.93 -11.99
CA ASN A 85 11.65 3.13 -10.96
C ASN A 85 11.39 3.78 -9.59
N ILE A 86 12.05 3.30 -8.56
CA ILE A 86 11.89 3.81 -7.19
C ILE A 86 12.20 5.30 -7.05
N ASP A 87 13.19 5.82 -7.79
CA ASP A 87 13.52 7.25 -7.76
C ASP A 87 12.36 8.10 -8.30
N THR A 88 11.71 7.62 -9.33
CA THR A 88 10.52 8.25 -9.91
C THR A 88 9.33 8.25 -8.92
N ASP A 89 9.13 7.16 -8.17
CA ASP A 89 8.12 7.13 -7.11
C ASP A 89 8.46 8.13 -5.99
N VAL A 90 9.75 8.27 -5.62
CA VAL A 90 10.20 9.24 -4.62
C VAL A 90 10.00 10.69 -5.10
N GLU A 91 10.25 10.99 -6.39
CA GLU A 91 9.95 12.30 -6.98
C GLU A 91 8.46 12.63 -6.91
N ASP A 92 7.58 11.65 -7.09
CA ASP A 92 6.14 11.83 -6.93
C ASP A 92 5.76 12.17 -5.48
N ILE A 93 6.38 11.49 -4.51
CA ILE A 93 6.18 11.80 -3.09
C ILE A 93 6.67 13.21 -2.77
N ASP A 94 7.85 13.61 -3.27
CA ASP A 94 8.38 14.97 -3.06
C ASP A 94 7.42 16.04 -3.62
N ALA A 95 6.93 15.86 -4.84
CA ALA A 95 5.95 16.75 -5.46
C ALA A 95 4.65 16.84 -4.63
N LEU A 96 4.17 15.71 -4.08
CA LEU A 96 2.99 15.67 -3.22
C LEU A 96 3.25 16.37 -1.88
N LEU A 97 4.40 16.18 -1.25
CA LEU A 97 4.77 16.86 -0.01
C LEU A 97 4.82 18.38 -0.24
N ALA A 98 5.47 18.82 -1.33
CA ALA A 98 5.54 20.24 -1.70
C ALA A 98 4.16 20.85 -1.97
N GLN A 99 3.28 20.15 -2.70
CA GLN A 99 1.94 20.61 -3.06
C GLN A 99 1.00 20.68 -1.86
N THR A 100 1.09 19.70 -0.94
CA THR A 100 0.11 19.52 0.15
C THR A 100 0.57 20.13 1.47
N GLY A 101 1.86 20.38 1.64
CA GLY A 101 2.46 20.74 2.93
C GLY A 101 2.43 19.59 3.95
N ALA A 102 2.22 18.36 3.50
CA ALA A 102 2.29 17.18 4.38
C ALA A 102 3.74 16.87 4.76
N HIS A 103 3.93 16.33 5.97
CA HIS A 103 5.22 15.89 6.49
C HIS A 103 5.18 14.47 7.03
N PHE A 104 4.02 13.83 6.99
CA PHE A 104 3.80 12.47 7.46
C PHE A 104 3.43 11.58 6.28
N ILE A 105 3.99 10.37 6.27
CA ILE A 105 3.71 9.39 5.23
C ILE A 105 3.34 8.04 5.85
N PHE A 106 2.41 7.34 5.24
CA PHE A 106 2.06 5.95 5.52
C PHE A 106 2.15 5.14 4.24
N GLY A 107 2.82 3.98 4.28
CA GLY A 107 2.91 3.08 3.14
C GLY A 107 2.59 1.64 3.50
N LEU A 108 1.88 0.95 2.59
CA LEU A 108 1.60 -0.48 2.67
C LEU A 108 2.36 -1.24 1.59
N SER A 109 3.04 -2.34 1.93
CA SER A 109 3.64 -3.27 0.95
C SER A 109 4.64 -2.55 0.00
N ALA A 110 4.46 -2.59 -1.32
CA ALA A 110 5.26 -1.81 -2.27
C ALA A 110 5.24 -0.30 -1.95
N GLY A 111 4.10 0.25 -1.51
CA GLY A 111 4.02 1.63 -1.00
C GLY A 111 4.85 1.86 0.26
N ALA A 112 5.05 0.83 1.08
CA ALA A 112 5.93 0.92 2.25
C ALA A 112 7.42 1.00 1.85
N ILE A 113 7.82 0.32 0.76
CA ILE A 113 9.16 0.48 0.17
C ILE A 113 9.36 1.92 -0.30
N ILE A 114 8.39 2.47 -1.03
CA ILE A 114 8.46 3.87 -1.49
C ILE A 114 8.56 4.84 -0.31
N CYS A 115 7.78 4.62 0.76
CA CYS A 115 7.85 5.44 1.96
C CYS A 115 9.19 5.32 2.70
N LEU A 116 9.82 4.15 2.74
CA LEU A 116 11.17 3.98 3.29
C LEU A 116 12.21 4.79 2.48
N GLU A 117 12.18 4.67 1.15
CA GLU A 117 13.07 5.44 0.27
C GLU A 117 12.84 6.95 0.39
N SER A 118 11.56 7.36 0.48
CA SER A 118 11.21 8.77 0.68
C SER A 118 11.70 9.28 2.04
N ALA A 119 11.55 8.51 3.11
CA ALA A 119 12.06 8.88 4.43
C ALA A 119 13.60 8.94 4.49
N LEU A 120 14.29 8.16 3.65
CA LEU A 120 15.74 8.19 3.51
C LEU A 120 16.23 9.42 2.74
N LYS A 121 15.52 9.81 1.67
CA LYS A 121 15.99 10.81 0.69
C LYS A 121 15.42 12.20 0.91
N LEU A 122 14.21 12.31 1.48
CA LEU A 122 13.45 13.57 1.56
C LEU A 122 13.43 14.13 3.00
N PRO A 123 14.16 15.21 3.29
CA PRO A 123 14.13 15.85 4.62
C PRO A 123 12.74 16.37 5.02
N ALA A 124 11.84 16.58 4.05
CA ALA A 124 10.46 16.98 4.28
C ALA A 124 9.63 15.89 4.99
N VAL A 125 10.09 14.64 5.00
CA VAL A 125 9.43 13.53 5.70
C VAL A 125 9.86 13.52 7.17
N HIS A 126 8.98 13.96 8.06
CA HIS A 126 9.27 14.02 9.50
C HIS A 126 8.91 12.72 10.22
N LYS A 127 7.87 12.01 9.77
CA LYS A 127 7.43 10.72 10.32
C LYS A 127 6.97 9.79 9.20
N ALA A 128 7.37 8.53 9.29
CA ALA A 128 7.00 7.49 8.35
C ALA A 128 6.40 6.27 9.09
N ALA A 129 5.18 5.90 8.75
CA ALA A 129 4.56 4.66 9.19
C ALA A 129 4.63 3.62 8.06
N ILE A 130 5.28 2.50 8.32
CA ILE A 130 5.69 1.50 7.34
C ILE A 130 4.98 0.18 7.65
N PHE A 131 4.08 -0.23 6.77
CA PHE A 131 3.30 -1.46 6.95
C PHE A 131 3.82 -2.56 6.02
N GLU A 132 4.57 -3.51 6.58
CA GLU A 132 5.02 -4.75 5.93
C GLU A 132 5.63 -4.56 4.53
N PRO A 133 6.76 -3.84 4.40
CA PRO A 133 7.49 -3.76 3.14
C PRO A 133 8.07 -5.14 2.79
N PRO A 134 7.86 -5.67 1.58
CA PRO A 134 8.40 -6.97 1.16
C PRO A 134 9.87 -6.84 0.73
N LEU A 135 10.79 -6.91 1.68
CA LEU A 135 12.24 -6.78 1.44
C LEU A 135 12.93 -8.12 1.20
N PHE A 136 12.25 -9.25 1.45
CA PHE A 136 12.77 -10.60 1.25
C PHE A 136 14.19 -10.81 1.80
N VAL A 137 14.43 -10.36 3.02
CA VAL A 137 15.74 -10.46 3.66
C VAL A 137 16.14 -11.92 3.78
N GLY A 138 17.29 -12.27 3.17
CA GLY A 138 17.78 -13.66 3.11
C GLY A 138 17.19 -14.54 2.00
N ASP A 139 16.23 -14.04 1.21
CA ASP A 139 15.67 -14.77 0.07
C ASP A 139 15.56 -13.89 -1.20
N LEU A 140 16.64 -13.77 -1.92
CA LEU A 140 16.69 -13.01 -3.18
C LEU A 140 16.13 -13.77 -4.38
N ARG A 141 15.96 -15.10 -4.27
CA ARG A 141 15.55 -15.95 -5.40
C ARG A 141 14.06 -15.91 -5.63
N THR A 142 13.27 -15.97 -4.57
CA THR A 142 11.80 -16.02 -4.67
C THR A 142 11.23 -14.82 -5.44
N PRO A 143 11.54 -13.55 -5.10
CA PRO A 143 11.00 -12.42 -5.84
C PRO A 143 11.47 -12.39 -7.29
N SER A 144 12.76 -12.65 -7.56
CA SER A 144 13.30 -12.62 -8.93
C SER A 144 12.69 -13.71 -9.83
N GLN A 145 12.53 -14.94 -9.34
CA GLN A 145 11.90 -16.01 -10.10
C GLN A 145 10.42 -15.75 -10.34
N ALA A 146 9.72 -15.21 -9.34
CA ALA A 146 8.31 -14.86 -9.47
C ALA A 146 8.12 -13.73 -10.49
N PHE A 147 8.97 -12.71 -10.46
CA PHE A 147 8.94 -11.61 -11.41
C PHE A 147 9.17 -12.09 -12.84
N PHE A 148 10.24 -12.85 -13.09
CA PHE A 148 10.52 -13.40 -14.41
C PHE A 148 9.35 -14.23 -14.95
N ARG A 149 8.77 -15.08 -14.11
CA ARG A 149 7.63 -15.91 -14.51
C ARG A 149 6.38 -15.05 -14.79
N PHE A 150 6.10 -14.08 -13.95
CA PHE A 150 5.00 -13.14 -14.14
C PHE A 150 5.11 -12.41 -15.49
N GLU A 151 6.29 -11.90 -15.82
CA GLU A 151 6.55 -11.24 -17.11
C GLU A 151 6.31 -12.16 -18.31
N CYS A 152 6.80 -13.40 -18.23
CA CYS A 152 6.57 -14.39 -19.29
C CYS A 152 5.07 -14.70 -19.49
N GLU A 153 4.29 -14.77 -18.40
CA GLU A 153 2.86 -15.04 -18.44
C GLU A 153 2.09 -13.81 -18.94
N MET A 154 2.46 -12.61 -18.52
CA MET A 154 1.87 -11.34 -19.03
C MET A 154 2.15 -11.13 -20.51
N ALA A 155 3.37 -11.41 -20.98
CA ALA A 155 3.72 -11.29 -22.40
C ALA A 155 2.90 -12.23 -23.31
N LYS A 156 2.41 -13.34 -22.76
CA LYS A 156 1.51 -14.28 -23.46
C LYS A 156 0.03 -13.90 -23.36
N GLY A 157 -0.31 -12.85 -22.60
CA GLY A 157 -1.68 -12.49 -22.28
C GLY A 157 -2.35 -13.40 -21.23
N GLU A 158 -1.58 -14.23 -20.53
CA GLU A 158 -2.04 -15.18 -19.52
C GLU A 158 -2.22 -14.49 -18.16
N ILE A 159 -3.05 -13.42 -18.09
CA ILE A 159 -3.19 -12.55 -16.90
C ILE A 159 -3.55 -13.36 -15.65
N ALA A 160 -4.46 -14.34 -15.75
CA ALA A 160 -4.83 -15.16 -14.61
C ALA A 160 -3.66 -15.99 -14.07
N ALA A 161 -2.80 -16.51 -14.96
CA ALA A 161 -1.59 -17.24 -14.58
C ALA A 161 -0.60 -16.32 -13.86
N ALA A 162 -0.38 -15.11 -14.40
CA ALA A 162 0.48 -14.09 -13.82
C ALA A 162 0.01 -13.68 -12.40
N LEU A 163 -1.29 -13.46 -12.21
CA LEU A 163 -1.88 -13.16 -10.89
C LEU A 163 -1.69 -14.31 -9.90
N VAL A 164 -1.87 -15.57 -10.34
CA VAL A 164 -1.61 -16.74 -9.48
C VAL A 164 -0.11 -16.85 -9.13
N THR A 165 0.78 -16.51 -10.04
CA THR A 165 2.23 -16.43 -9.76
C THR A 165 2.53 -15.40 -8.68
N ALA A 166 2.04 -14.18 -8.82
CA ALA A 166 2.24 -13.11 -7.85
C ALA A 166 1.62 -13.43 -6.48
N MET A 167 0.39 -13.97 -6.45
CA MET A 167 -0.29 -14.38 -5.23
C MET A 167 0.50 -15.46 -4.46
N LYS A 168 1.04 -16.46 -5.17
CA LYS A 168 1.82 -17.54 -4.54
C LYS A 168 3.17 -17.05 -4.02
N ALA A 169 3.85 -16.18 -4.75
CA ALA A 169 5.13 -15.61 -4.33
C ALA A 169 4.98 -14.72 -3.09
N SER A 170 3.95 -13.89 -3.06
CA SER A 170 3.64 -13.04 -1.91
C SER A 170 2.99 -13.79 -0.74
N GLN A 171 2.67 -15.09 -0.91
CA GLN A 171 1.97 -15.92 0.08
C GLN A 171 0.64 -15.31 0.55
N MET A 172 0.00 -14.53 -0.32
CA MET A 172 -1.28 -13.88 -0.03
C MET A 172 -2.46 -14.83 -0.21
N GLY A 173 -3.48 -14.63 0.61
CA GLY A 173 -4.70 -15.42 0.63
C GLY A 173 -4.70 -16.55 1.65
N PRO A 174 -5.86 -17.22 1.81
CA PRO A 174 -6.00 -18.33 2.75
C PRO A 174 -5.06 -19.50 2.41
N ARG A 175 -4.43 -20.08 3.43
CA ARG A 175 -3.48 -21.19 3.26
C ARG A 175 -4.04 -22.39 2.47
N ILE A 176 -5.36 -22.58 2.50
CA ILE A 176 -6.03 -23.64 1.74
C ILE A 176 -5.83 -23.49 0.23
N LEU A 177 -5.61 -22.27 -0.28
CA LEU A 177 -5.34 -22.04 -1.70
C LEU A 177 -4.02 -22.69 -2.16
N ASN A 178 -3.09 -22.95 -1.25
CA ASN A 178 -1.85 -23.68 -1.56
C ASN A 178 -2.10 -25.15 -1.93
N LEU A 179 -3.23 -25.73 -1.50
CA LEU A 179 -3.65 -27.11 -1.82
C LEU A 179 -4.44 -27.19 -3.13
N VAL A 180 -4.89 -26.04 -3.64
CA VAL A 180 -5.67 -25.99 -4.89
C VAL A 180 -4.72 -26.06 -6.09
N PRO A 181 -4.99 -26.96 -7.08
CA PRO A 181 -4.20 -27.02 -8.29
C PRO A 181 -4.14 -25.67 -9.00
N ARG A 182 -2.96 -25.29 -9.51
CA ARG A 182 -2.72 -24.01 -10.15
C ARG A 182 -3.76 -23.71 -11.24
N ARG A 183 -4.06 -24.68 -12.12
CA ARG A 183 -5.06 -24.50 -13.20
C ARG A 183 -6.45 -24.14 -12.68
N ALA A 184 -6.85 -24.67 -11.52
CA ALA A 184 -8.13 -24.32 -10.89
C ALA A 184 -8.12 -22.87 -10.35
N LEU A 185 -6.99 -22.42 -9.79
CA LEU A 185 -6.82 -21.03 -9.37
C LEU A 185 -6.85 -20.06 -10.57
N GLU A 186 -6.19 -20.41 -11.67
CA GLU A 186 -6.20 -19.63 -12.91
C GLU A 186 -7.62 -19.54 -13.52
N TRP A 187 -8.34 -20.66 -13.53
CA TRP A 187 -9.74 -20.68 -13.96
C TRP A 187 -10.60 -19.76 -13.07
N LEU A 188 -10.45 -19.87 -11.75
CA LEU A 188 -11.19 -19.01 -10.80
C LEU A 188 -10.88 -17.53 -11.02
N ALA A 189 -9.59 -17.18 -11.15
CA ALA A 189 -9.15 -15.80 -11.43
C ALA A 189 -9.77 -15.27 -12.74
N ASN A 190 -9.81 -16.08 -13.79
CA ASN A 190 -10.47 -15.71 -15.04
C ASN A 190 -11.99 -15.49 -14.89
N VAL A 191 -12.67 -16.34 -14.12
CA VAL A 191 -14.11 -16.17 -13.84
C VAL A 191 -14.35 -14.86 -13.07
N MET A 192 -13.54 -14.58 -12.04
CA MET A 192 -13.65 -13.35 -11.26
C MET A 192 -13.42 -12.11 -12.12
N MET A 193 -12.34 -12.07 -12.91
CA MET A 193 -12.04 -10.94 -13.81
C MET A 193 -13.20 -10.71 -14.82
N LYS A 194 -13.75 -11.78 -15.40
CA LYS A 194 -14.90 -11.66 -16.31
C LYS A 194 -16.16 -11.14 -15.61
N ALA A 195 -16.34 -11.46 -14.35
CA ALA A 195 -17.46 -10.93 -13.56
C ALA A 195 -17.26 -9.43 -13.25
N GLU A 196 -16.03 -9.02 -12.90
CA GLU A 196 -15.67 -7.61 -12.70
C GLU A 196 -15.77 -6.79 -14.01
N ASP A 197 -15.37 -7.36 -15.15
CA ASP A 197 -15.50 -6.71 -16.47
C ASP A 197 -16.97 -6.36 -16.79
N LYS A 198 -17.93 -7.20 -16.34
CA LYS A 198 -19.37 -6.96 -16.53
C LYS A 198 -19.96 -6.00 -15.50
N ASN A 199 -19.51 -6.08 -14.26
CA ASN A 199 -19.98 -5.28 -13.14
C ASN A 199 -18.78 -4.74 -12.37
N PRO A 200 -18.14 -3.65 -12.83
CA PRO A 200 -16.99 -3.09 -12.15
C PRO A 200 -17.35 -2.68 -10.72
N PRO A 201 -16.51 -2.98 -9.75
CA PRO A 201 -16.75 -2.59 -8.36
C PRO A 201 -16.70 -1.06 -8.22
N SER A 202 -17.74 -0.48 -7.60
CA SER A 202 -17.83 0.98 -7.45
C SER A 202 -16.66 1.51 -6.61
N GLY A 203 -15.92 2.47 -7.17
CA GLY A 203 -14.78 3.14 -6.52
C GLY A 203 -13.46 2.36 -6.56
N TYR A 204 -13.48 1.06 -6.87
CA TYR A 204 -12.27 0.25 -6.98
C TYR A 204 -11.86 0.03 -8.44
N GLU A 205 -10.55 -0.05 -8.66
CA GLU A 205 -10.00 -0.54 -9.91
C GLU A 205 -10.30 -2.03 -10.10
N THR A 206 -10.51 -2.47 -11.35
CA THR A 206 -10.68 -3.89 -11.63
C THR A 206 -9.38 -4.67 -11.46
N THR A 207 -9.50 -5.96 -11.15
CA THR A 207 -8.33 -6.86 -11.05
C THR A 207 -7.50 -6.83 -12.33
N ARG A 208 -8.11 -6.72 -13.50
CA ARG A 208 -7.42 -6.66 -14.80
C ARG A 208 -6.61 -5.37 -14.95
N THR A 209 -7.19 -4.21 -14.59
CA THR A 209 -6.50 -2.92 -14.62
C THR A 209 -5.29 -2.94 -13.69
N LEU A 210 -5.48 -3.45 -12.47
CA LEU A 210 -4.40 -3.53 -11.48
C LEU A 210 -3.30 -4.51 -11.89
N ALA A 211 -3.64 -5.64 -12.53
CA ALA A 211 -2.66 -6.60 -13.02
C ALA A 211 -1.68 -5.98 -14.03
N ALA A 212 -2.17 -5.08 -14.89
CA ALA A 212 -1.32 -4.40 -15.88
C ALA A 212 -0.23 -3.51 -15.24
N THR A 213 -0.41 -3.10 -13.98
CA THR A 213 0.53 -2.23 -13.26
C THR A 213 1.43 -3.00 -12.28
N MET A 214 1.21 -4.30 -12.11
CA MET A 214 1.98 -5.13 -11.17
C MET A 214 3.44 -5.31 -11.57
N HIS A 215 3.77 -5.15 -12.87
CA HIS A 215 5.17 -5.15 -13.32
C HIS A 215 6.02 -4.23 -12.44
N HIS A 216 5.60 -2.98 -12.30
CA HIS A 216 6.33 -1.99 -11.51
C HIS A 216 6.43 -2.37 -10.02
N ASP A 217 5.32 -2.84 -9.41
CA ASP A 217 5.34 -3.27 -8.01
C ASP A 217 6.31 -4.44 -7.78
N MET A 218 6.32 -5.42 -8.67
CA MET A 218 7.20 -6.57 -8.56
C MET A 218 8.66 -6.21 -8.84
N GLN A 219 8.91 -5.28 -9.77
CA GLN A 219 10.25 -4.74 -10.03
C GLN A 219 10.80 -4.04 -8.79
N LEU A 220 10.00 -3.17 -8.12
CA LEU A 220 10.39 -2.54 -6.86
C LEU A 220 10.78 -3.57 -5.79
N VAL A 221 10.02 -4.65 -5.67
CA VAL A 221 10.33 -5.72 -4.71
C VAL A 221 11.64 -6.43 -5.07
N VAL A 222 11.91 -6.69 -6.36
CA VAL A 222 13.16 -7.31 -6.82
C VAL A 222 14.35 -6.39 -6.56
N ASP A 223 14.22 -5.12 -6.89
CA ASP A 223 15.30 -4.12 -6.75
C ASP A 223 15.66 -3.87 -5.28
N MET A 224 14.68 -4.04 -4.37
CA MET A 224 14.85 -3.79 -2.93
C MET A 224 15.03 -5.05 -2.10
N ALA A 225 15.04 -6.24 -2.74
CA ALA A 225 15.24 -7.50 -2.03
C ALA A 225 16.62 -7.55 -1.36
N GLY A 226 16.64 -7.75 -0.04
CA GLY A 226 17.85 -7.79 0.77
C GLY A 226 18.45 -6.42 1.16
N GLU A 227 17.93 -5.32 0.60
CA GLU A 227 18.49 -3.96 0.77
C GLU A 227 18.15 -3.30 2.13
N VAL A 228 17.91 -4.09 3.18
CA VAL A 228 17.50 -3.59 4.50
C VAL A 228 18.51 -2.64 5.14
N ASP A 229 19.82 -2.86 4.91
CA ASP A 229 20.89 -2.08 5.52
C ASP A 229 20.95 -0.62 5.05
N ARG A 230 20.42 -0.33 3.86
CA ARG A 230 20.39 1.05 3.34
C ARG A 230 19.52 1.99 4.18
N PHE A 231 18.54 1.45 4.90
CA PHE A 231 17.61 2.24 5.71
C PHE A 231 18.14 2.65 7.09
N LYS A 232 19.28 2.13 7.53
CA LYS A 232 19.86 2.42 8.85
C LYS A 232 20.14 3.91 9.12
N SER A 233 20.23 4.73 8.08
CA SER A 233 20.47 6.17 8.17
C SER A 233 19.18 7.02 8.15
N ILE A 234 17.99 6.43 8.18
CA ILE A 234 16.75 7.20 8.28
C ILE A 234 16.73 7.97 9.60
N GLY A 235 16.77 9.31 9.51
CA GLY A 235 16.85 10.19 10.68
C GLY A 235 15.51 10.55 11.30
N GLY A 236 14.39 10.28 10.63
CA GLY A 236 13.05 10.59 11.10
C GLY A 236 12.50 9.58 12.09
N LYS A 237 11.33 9.90 12.68
CA LYS A 237 10.59 8.93 13.49
C LYS A 237 9.91 7.90 12.59
N VAL A 238 10.13 6.62 12.86
CA VAL A 238 9.55 5.51 12.11
C VAL A 238 8.66 4.65 13.00
N LEU A 239 7.48 4.30 12.48
CA LEU A 239 6.60 3.29 13.03
C LEU A 239 6.56 2.08 12.10
N LEU A 240 6.98 0.93 12.58
CA LEU A 240 6.89 -0.35 11.87
C LEU A 240 5.60 -1.06 12.27
N LEU A 241 4.73 -1.32 11.31
CA LEU A 241 3.43 -1.95 11.51
C LEU A 241 3.39 -3.31 10.82
N GLY A 242 2.74 -4.28 11.44
CA GLY A 242 2.48 -5.58 10.83
C GLY A 242 1.28 -6.28 11.41
N GLY A 243 0.73 -7.24 10.67
CA GLY A 243 -0.37 -8.09 11.11
C GLY A 243 0.14 -9.42 11.68
N GLY A 244 -0.39 -9.83 12.83
CA GLY A 244 -0.02 -11.11 13.46
C GLY A 244 -0.37 -12.35 12.63
N LYS A 245 -1.26 -12.22 11.64
CA LYS A 245 -1.61 -13.29 10.67
C LYS A 245 -0.91 -13.15 9.33
N SER A 246 -0.07 -12.14 9.14
CA SER A 246 0.67 -11.94 7.89
C SER A 246 1.69 -13.05 7.62
N PRO A 247 2.12 -13.24 6.37
CA PRO A 247 3.17 -14.16 6.01
C PRO A 247 4.44 -14.01 6.87
N ARG A 248 5.12 -15.12 7.13
CA ARG A 248 6.29 -15.14 8.02
C ARG A 248 7.42 -14.26 7.50
N TYR A 249 7.65 -14.20 6.19
CA TYR A 249 8.71 -13.40 5.61
C TYR A 249 8.49 -11.90 5.86
N LEU A 250 7.25 -11.38 5.78
CA LEU A 250 6.96 -9.97 6.07
C LEU A 250 7.22 -9.60 7.53
N ARG A 251 6.92 -10.52 8.45
CA ARG A 251 7.23 -10.32 9.88
C ARG A 251 8.74 -10.35 10.11
N HIS A 252 9.45 -11.27 9.45
CA HIS A 252 10.91 -11.33 9.47
C HIS A 252 11.54 -10.05 8.89
N ASP A 253 11.05 -9.56 7.75
CA ASP A 253 11.53 -8.30 7.15
C ASP A 253 11.35 -7.11 8.10
N LEU A 254 10.24 -7.06 8.84
CA LEU A 254 10.02 -6.04 9.85
C LEU A 254 10.94 -6.18 11.07
N ASP A 255 11.28 -7.40 11.49
CA ASP A 255 12.21 -7.65 12.59
C ASP A 255 13.64 -7.21 12.18
N GLU A 256 14.03 -7.49 10.94
CA GLU A 256 15.28 -7.05 10.36
C GLU A 256 15.37 -5.52 10.21
N LEU A 257 14.28 -4.87 9.78
CA LEU A 257 14.20 -3.41 9.77
C LEU A 257 14.32 -2.81 11.17
N GLN A 258 13.66 -3.37 12.16
CA GLN A 258 13.74 -2.89 13.53
C GLN A 258 15.17 -2.99 14.10
N ALA A 259 15.90 -4.04 13.74
CA ALA A 259 17.29 -4.20 14.13
C ALA A 259 18.20 -3.09 13.53
N ARG A 260 17.87 -2.55 12.33
CA ARG A 260 18.60 -1.44 11.69
C ARG A 260 18.10 -0.07 12.09
N LEU A 261 16.90 0.01 12.63
CA LEU A 261 16.25 1.24 13.06
C LEU A 261 15.91 1.17 14.56
N PRO A 262 16.90 1.23 15.46
CA PRO A 262 16.69 1.00 16.89
C PRO A 262 15.76 2.04 17.55
N GLY A 263 15.60 3.21 16.92
CA GLY A 263 14.63 4.24 17.34
C GLY A 263 13.22 4.05 16.82
N ALA A 264 12.97 3.06 15.94
CA ALA A 264 11.66 2.81 15.39
C ALA A 264 10.72 2.17 16.44
N GLN A 265 9.48 2.67 16.45
CA GLN A 265 8.41 2.01 17.20
C GLN A 265 7.94 0.77 16.41
N ARG A 266 7.56 -0.30 17.12
CA ARG A 266 7.06 -1.52 16.53
C ARG A 266 5.67 -1.85 17.07
N VAL A 267 4.70 -2.09 16.19
CA VAL A 267 3.36 -2.53 16.57
C VAL A 267 2.94 -3.72 15.71
N GLU A 268 2.56 -4.81 16.36
CA GLU A 268 1.92 -5.97 15.72
C GLU A 268 0.42 -5.95 16.01
N LEU A 269 -0.38 -5.90 14.96
CA LEU A 269 -1.84 -5.90 15.04
C LEU A 269 -2.35 -7.33 15.16
N ALA A 270 -2.59 -7.79 16.39
CA ALA A 270 -3.05 -9.14 16.67
C ALA A 270 -4.32 -9.48 15.89
N GLY A 271 -4.32 -10.65 15.25
CA GLY A 271 -5.46 -11.17 14.50
C GLY A 271 -5.68 -10.58 13.11
N LEU A 272 -4.90 -9.57 12.69
CA LEU A 272 -4.96 -8.95 11.37
C LEU A 272 -3.86 -9.51 10.45
N GLY A 273 -4.05 -9.33 9.15
CA GLY A 273 -3.10 -9.71 8.11
C GLY A 273 -2.66 -8.50 7.28
N HIS A 274 -2.02 -8.76 6.15
CA HIS A 274 -1.41 -7.76 5.27
C HIS A 274 -2.37 -6.67 4.76
N ALA A 275 -3.64 -7.01 4.52
CA ALA A 275 -4.65 -6.07 4.05
C ALA A 275 -5.31 -5.25 5.18
N ALA A 276 -4.72 -5.19 6.39
CA ALA A 276 -5.37 -4.59 7.56
C ALA A 276 -5.79 -3.13 7.35
N SER A 277 -5.06 -2.34 6.55
CA SER A 277 -5.38 -0.94 6.26
C SER A 277 -6.42 -0.74 5.15
N TRP A 278 -6.80 -1.80 4.44
CA TRP A 278 -7.83 -1.74 3.41
C TRP A 278 -9.22 -1.56 4.02
N ASN A 279 -10.17 -1.13 3.19
CA ASN A 279 -11.57 -1.04 3.57
C ASN A 279 -12.12 -2.40 4.05
N SER A 280 -13.08 -2.38 4.94
CA SER A 280 -13.62 -3.57 5.61
C SER A 280 -14.27 -4.58 4.65
N ASP A 281 -14.88 -4.09 3.55
CA ASP A 281 -15.44 -4.92 2.48
C ASP A 281 -14.36 -5.66 1.66
N ARG A 282 -13.08 -5.26 1.82
CA ARG A 282 -11.89 -5.93 1.27
C ARG A 282 -11.09 -6.71 2.33
N GLY A 283 -11.71 -6.98 3.48
CA GLY A 283 -11.12 -7.77 4.55
C GLY A 283 -10.16 -7.02 5.47
N GLY A 284 -10.14 -5.69 5.42
CA GLY A 284 -9.38 -4.84 6.32
C GLY A 284 -10.06 -4.61 7.67
N ALA A 285 -9.33 -3.95 8.56
CA ALA A 285 -9.79 -3.40 9.83
C ALA A 285 -9.23 -1.98 9.98
N PRO A 286 -9.64 -1.06 9.06
CA PRO A 286 -9.01 0.24 8.86
C PRO A 286 -9.00 1.11 10.11
N GLU A 287 -10.01 1.04 10.98
CA GLU A 287 -10.09 1.82 12.21
C GLU A 287 -8.98 1.44 13.21
N ARG A 288 -8.57 0.15 13.23
CA ARG A 288 -7.49 -0.31 14.10
C ARG A 288 -6.13 0.23 13.64
N VAL A 289 -5.91 0.28 12.32
CA VAL A 289 -4.70 0.89 11.74
C VAL A 289 -4.73 2.40 11.95
N ALA A 290 -5.86 3.07 11.69
CA ALA A 290 -6.05 4.50 11.92
C ALA A 290 -5.73 4.90 13.36
N SER A 291 -6.16 4.11 14.36
CA SER A 291 -5.87 4.37 15.77
C SER A 291 -4.37 4.39 16.08
N GLU A 292 -3.60 3.46 15.52
CA GLU A 292 -2.13 3.45 15.68
C GLU A 292 -1.45 4.61 14.96
N LEU A 293 -1.93 4.97 13.75
CA LEU A 293 -1.44 6.11 13.00
C LEU A 293 -1.71 7.43 13.70
N LYS A 294 -2.93 7.63 14.24
CA LYS A 294 -3.29 8.83 15.04
C LYS A 294 -2.39 8.96 16.25
N ARG A 295 -2.16 7.88 16.99
CA ARG A 295 -1.27 7.86 18.14
C ARG A 295 0.16 8.25 17.75
N PHE A 296 0.69 7.69 16.66
CA PHE A 296 2.06 7.93 16.22
C PHE A 296 2.25 9.33 15.66
N PHE A 297 1.38 9.76 14.74
CA PHE A 297 1.49 11.07 14.10
C PHE A 297 1.13 12.22 15.05
N GLY A 298 0.19 12.02 15.98
CA GLY A 298 -0.23 13.01 16.99
C GLY A 298 0.80 13.26 18.10
N THR A 299 1.79 12.38 18.29
CA THR A 299 2.84 12.59 19.29
C THR A 299 3.67 13.81 18.91
N PRO A 300 3.89 14.83 19.78
CA PRO A 300 4.74 15.97 19.47
C PRO A 300 6.13 15.53 19.03
N GLY A 301 6.65 16.16 17.96
CA GLY A 301 8.05 16.03 17.60
C GLY A 301 8.89 16.53 18.76
N ILE A 302 9.94 15.80 19.15
CA ILE A 302 10.99 16.41 19.99
C ILE A 302 11.65 17.41 19.04
N THR A 303 11.34 18.70 19.20
CA THR A 303 12.11 19.80 18.62
C THR A 303 13.50 19.72 19.26
N GLN A 304 14.49 19.33 18.47
CA GLN A 304 15.90 19.58 18.82
C GLN A 304 16.28 21.00 18.43
#